data_65be36effa2960c16c7e8aff22d47e1b
#
_entry.id   65be36effa2960c16c7e8aff22d47e1b
#
_cell.length_a   1.000
_cell.length_b   1.000
_cell.length_c   1.000
_cell.angle_alpha   90.00
_cell.angle_beta   90.00
_cell.angle_gamma   90.00
#
_symmetry.space_group_name_H-M   'P 1'
#
loop_
_entity.id
_entity.type
_entity.pdbx_description
1 polymer ?
#
loop_
_entity_poly.entity_id
_entity_poly.type
_entity_poly.pdbx_seq_one_letter_code
_entity_poly.pdbx_strand_id
1 'polypeptide(L)'
;MQTFSIMAAPAPQLLRDYLIYMSTIKGRSPRTVEAYYNDLRLFLRYLMATRSGTPLPTDDPNLESISFASISEEMILSARLSDAYSFLAYVQSVNQNNAKTRARKVSSLRGFYKYLQSKTD
;
A
#
# COMPACT_ATOMS: atom_id res chain seq x y z
N MET A 1 -14.29 -1.80 -20.98
CA MET A 1 -13.79 -1.87 -19.59
C MET A 1 -12.27 -1.81 -19.60
N GLN A 2 -11.70 -0.90 -18.84
CA GLN A 2 -10.25 -0.77 -18.80
C GLN A 2 -9.66 -1.76 -17.81
N THR A 3 -8.64 -2.49 -18.25
CA THR A 3 -7.87 -3.35 -17.37
C THR A 3 -6.85 -2.50 -16.62
N PHE A 4 -6.66 -2.80 -15.33
CA PHE A 4 -5.66 -2.10 -14.53
C PHE A 4 -4.29 -2.21 -15.17
N SER A 5 -3.60 -1.08 -15.34
CA SER A 5 -2.27 -1.02 -15.94
C SER A 5 -1.22 -0.72 -14.88
N ILE A 6 -0.35 -1.69 -14.60
CA ILE A 6 0.75 -1.53 -13.66
C ILE A 6 1.67 -0.40 -14.08
N MET A 7 1.93 -0.30 -15.38
CA MET A 7 2.89 0.70 -15.88
C MET A 7 2.33 2.11 -15.89
N ALA A 8 1.01 2.26 -15.96
CA ALA A 8 0.37 3.58 -15.98
C ALA A 8 0.01 4.08 -14.58
N ALA A 9 -0.11 3.19 -13.60
CA ALA A 9 -0.51 3.57 -12.25
C ALA A 9 0.63 4.33 -11.56
N PRO A 10 0.33 5.47 -10.90
CA PRO A 10 1.36 6.17 -10.13
C PRO A 10 1.88 5.30 -9.00
N ALA A 11 3.19 5.07 -8.96
CA ALA A 11 3.78 4.22 -7.94
C ALA A 11 5.28 4.46 -7.83
N PRO A 12 5.85 4.41 -6.62
CA PRO A 12 7.29 4.36 -6.49
C PRO A 12 7.81 3.03 -7.04
N GLN A 13 9.09 3.01 -7.40
CA GLN A 13 9.66 1.86 -8.11
C GLN A 13 9.53 0.56 -7.32
N LEU A 14 9.74 0.60 -6.00
CA LEU A 14 9.61 -0.61 -5.18
C LEU A 14 8.21 -1.21 -5.28
N LEU A 15 7.18 -0.37 -5.25
CA LEU A 15 5.80 -0.84 -5.38
C LEU A 15 5.54 -1.38 -6.79
N ARG A 16 6.00 -0.66 -7.81
CA ARG A 16 5.81 -1.11 -9.20
C ARG A 16 6.46 -2.46 -9.43
N ASP A 17 7.68 -2.67 -8.93
CA ASP A 17 8.38 -3.95 -9.05
C ASP A 17 7.58 -5.08 -8.39
N TYR A 18 6.99 -4.82 -7.22
CA TYR A 18 6.19 -5.82 -6.55
C TYR A 18 4.93 -6.17 -7.35
N LEU A 19 4.27 -5.17 -7.94
CA LEU A 19 3.08 -5.42 -8.76
C LEU A 19 3.43 -6.25 -9.99
N ILE A 20 4.56 -5.98 -10.61
CA ILE A 20 5.06 -6.76 -11.75
C ILE A 20 5.34 -8.21 -11.30
N TYR A 21 5.98 -8.37 -10.15
CA TYR A 21 6.26 -9.68 -9.57
C TYR A 21 4.97 -10.46 -9.33
N MET A 22 3.95 -9.83 -8.75
CA MET A 22 2.66 -10.46 -8.51
C MET A 22 2.01 -10.93 -9.81
N SER A 23 2.04 -10.08 -10.82
CA SER A 23 1.41 -10.38 -12.10
C SER A 23 2.18 -11.44 -12.88
N THR A 24 3.51 -11.26 -12.99
CA THR A 24 4.36 -12.05 -13.89
C THR A 24 4.83 -13.36 -13.25
N ILE A 25 5.28 -13.29 -12.00
CA ILE A 25 5.87 -14.45 -11.33
C ILE A 25 4.81 -15.23 -10.56
N LYS A 26 3.95 -14.54 -9.81
CA LYS A 26 2.91 -15.20 -9.01
C LYS A 26 1.65 -15.50 -9.81
N GLY A 27 1.50 -14.93 -11.01
CA GLY A 27 0.35 -15.19 -11.86
C GLY A 27 -0.96 -14.70 -11.29
N ARG A 28 -0.95 -13.66 -10.46
CA ARG A 28 -2.17 -13.11 -9.90
C ARG A 28 -2.98 -12.38 -10.97
N SER A 29 -4.31 -12.41 -10.84
CA SER A 29 -5.18 -11.74 -11.80
C SER A 29 -5.03 -10.22 -11.74
N PRO A 30 -5.35 -9.50 -12.84
CA PRO A 30 -5.32 -8.04 -12.82
C PRO A 30 -6.18 -7.44 -11.70
N ARG A 31 -7.32 -8.05 -11.40
CA ARG A 31 -8.19 -7.57 -10.31
C ARG A 31 -7.51 -7.68 -8.96
N THR A 32 -6.81 -8.79 -8.70
CA THR A 32 -6.07 -8.98 -7.44
C THR A 32 -4.91 -7.98 -7.34
N VAL A 33 -4.17 -7.80 -8.43
CA VAL A 33 -3.05 -6.85 -8.46
C VAL A 33 -3.55 -5.44 -8.19
N GLU A 34 -4.66 -5.05 -8.82
CA GLU A 34 -5.26 -3.72 -8.59
C GLU A 34 -5.68 -3.53 -7.14
N ALA A 35 -6.31 -4.55 -6.53
CA ALA A 35 -6.73 -4.48 -5.14
C ALA A 35 -5.53 -4.27 -4.21
N TYR A 36 -4.44 -5.01 -4.45
CA TYR A 36 -3.22 -4.85 -3.67
C TYR A 36 -2.58 -3.49 -3.89
N TYR A 37 -2.60 -3.01 -5.13
CA TYR A 37 -2.10 -1.67 -5.42
C TYR A 37 -2.86 -0.61 -4.60
N ASN A 38 -4.19 -0.70 -4.56
CA ASN A 38 -4.99 0.27 -3.82
C ASN A 38 -4.69 0.22 -2.31
N ASP A 39 -4.52 -0.98 -1.76
CA ASP A 39 -4.17 -1.14 -0.34
C ASP A 39 -2.79 -0.55 -0.04
N LEU A 40 -1.81 -0.86 -0.87
CA LEU A 40 -0.43 -0.43 -0.65
C LEU A 40 -0.26 1.07 -0.90
N ARG A 41 -0.95 1.61 -1.90
CA ARG A 41 -0.96 3.05 -2.15
C ARG A 41 -1.48 3.80 -0.93
N LEU A 42 -2.55 3.31 -0.34
CA LEU A 42 -3.12 3.92 0.85
C LEU A 42 -2.14 3.87 2.01
N PHE A 43 -1.47 2.74 2.21
CA PHE A 43 -0.46 2.62 3.26
C PHE A 43 0.71 3.58 3.05
N LEU A 44 1.18 3.74 1.81
CA LEU A 44 2.28 4.65 1.52
C LEU A 44 1.87 6.10 1.78
N ARG A 45 0.64 6.47 1.48
CA ARG A 45 0.12 7.80 1.84
C ARG A 45 0.09 7.98 3.35
N TYR A 46 -0.32 6.94 4.07
CA TYR A 46 -0.32 6.96 5.54
C TYR A 46 1.10 7.16 6.08
N LEU A 47 2.07 6.45 5.54
CA LEU A 47 3.47 6.62 5.94
C LEU A 47 3.96 8.05 5.68
N MET A 48 3.65 8.61 4.51
CA MET A 48 4.04 9.99 4.19
C MET A 48 3.48 10.95 5.22
N ALA A 49 2.20 10.82 5.55
CA ALA A 49 1.57 11.72 6.52
C ALA A 49 2.20 11.59 7.89
N THR A 50 2.38 10.36 8.38
CA THR A 50 2.92 10.16 9.73
C THR A 50 4.39 10.54 9.85
N ARG A 51 5.18 10.28 8.82
CA ARG A 51 6.61 10.63 8.83
C ARG A 51 6.84 12.14 8.71
N SER A 52 5.93 12.85 8.03
CA SER A 52 6.04 14.30 7.86
C SER A 52 5.27 15.09 8.91
N GLY A 53 4.61 14.41 9.84
CA GLY A 53 3.82 15.08 10.88
C GLY A 53 2.54 15.71 10.37
N THR A 54 2.07 15.32 9.19
CA THR A 54 0.82 15.83 8.64
C THR A 54 -0.35 15.17 9.36
N PRO A 55 -1.34 15.94 9.84
CA PRO A 55 -2.51 15.35 10.48
C PRO A 55 -3.28 14.45 9.53
N LEU A 56 -3.75 13.31 10.03
CA LEU A 56 -4.53 12.38 9.23
C LEU A 56 -5.98 12.88 9.15
N PRO A 57 -6.52 13.06 7.94
CA PRO A 57 -7.89 13.54 7.78
C PRO A 57 -8.89 12.47 8.21
N THR A 58 -10.04 12.91 8.73
CA THR A 58 -11.12 12.01 9.09
C THR A 58 -12.20 11.93 8.02
N ASP A 59 -12.15 12.84 7.05
CA ASP A 59 -13.15 12.94 5.98
C ASP A 59 -12.56 12.61 4.60
N ASP A 60 -11.39 12.01 4.55
CA ASP A 60 -10.71 11.64 3.32
C ASP A 60 -10.21 10.20 3.46
N PRO A 61 -11.11 9.21 3.36
CA PRO A 61 -10.79 7.81 3.68
C PRO A 61 -9.70 7.19 2.82
N ASN A 62 -9.45 7.74 1.62
CA ASN A 62 -8.41 7.23 0.74
C ASN A 62 -7.14 8.08 0.78
N LEU A 63 -7.07 9.07 1.70
CA LEU A 63 -5.93 9.97 1.84
C LEU A 63 -5.53 10.62 0.53
N GLU A 64 -6.54 11.00 -0.26
CA GLU A 64 -6.32 11.59 -1.59
C GLU A 64 -5.54 12.90 -1.52
N SER A 65 -5.67 13.63 -0.42
CA SER A 65 -4.95 14.88 -0.20
C SER A 65 -3.46 14.68 0.11
N ILE A 66 -3.05 13.43 0.39
CA ILE A 66 -1.67 13.11 0.73
C ILE A 66 -0.99 12.54 -0.51
N SER A 67 0.04 13.25 -1.00
CA SER A 67 0.83 12.75 -2.12
C SER A 67 1.90 11.78 -1.62
N PHE A 68 2.14 10.71 -2.37
CA PHE A 68 3.24 9.80 -2.10
C PHE A 68 4.28 9.82 -3.22
N ALA A 69 4.21 10.83 -4.10
CA ALA A 69 5.09 10.93 -5.26
C ALA A 69 6.56 11.06 -4.86
N SER A 70 6.85 11.69 -3.73
CA SER A 70 8.21 11.91 -3.26
C SER A 70 8.68 10.90 -2.21
N ILE A 71 7.91 9.84 -1.98
CA ILE A 71 8.32 8.86 -0.98
C ILE A 71 9.60 8.16 -1.41
N SER A 72 10.57 8.08 -0.49
CA SER A 72 11.86 7.45 -0.76
C SER A 72 11.81 5.95 -0.45
N GLU A 73 12.73 5.19 -1.05
CA GLU A 73 12.89 3.77 -0.71
C GLU A 73 13.19 3.62 0.77
N GLU A 74 14.04 4.49 1.30
CA GLU A 74 14.41 4.48 2.72
C GLU A 74 13.17 4.61 3.60
N MET A 75 12.26 5.51 3.26
CA MET A 75 11.02 5.68 4.02
C MET A 75 10.15 4.43 3.95
N ILE A 76 10.00 3.85 2.77
CA ILE A 76 9.23 2.61 2.60
C ILE A 76 9.81 1.50 3.46
N LEU A 77 11.14 1.35 3.44
CA LEU A 77 11.84 0.30 4.19
C LEU A 77 11.87 0.57 5.69
N SER A 78 11.58 1.79 6.12
CA SER A 78 11.57 2.15 7.54
C SER A 78 10.31 1.70 8.27
N ALA A 79 9.30 1.22 7.55
CA ALA A 79 8.03 0.84 8.17
C ALA A 79 8.22 -0.36 9.10
N ARG A 80 7.55 -0.29 10.24
CA ARG A 80 7.60 -1.33 11.27
C ARG A 80 6.23 -1.94 11.46
N LEU A 81 6.18 -3.05 12.19
CA LEU A 81 4.92 -3.72 12.50
C LEU A 81 3.94 -2.76 13.18
N SER A 82 4.45 -1.89 14.06
CA SER A 82 3.61 -0.89 14.72
C SER A 82 2.96 0.08 13.75
N ASP A 83 3.66 0.43 12.66
CA ASP A 83 3.09 1.27 11.60
C ASP A 83 1.92 0.57 10.92
N ALA A 84 2.07 -0.73 10.65
CA ALA A 84 1.01 -1.53 10.04
C ALA A 84 -0.21 -1.60 10.95
N TYR A 85 -0.01 -1.85 12.24
CA TYR A 85 -1.11 -1.91 13.20
C TYR A 85 -1.82 -0.57 13.30
N SER A 86 -1.06 0.53 13.39
CA SER A 86 -1.65 1.87 13.48
C SER A 86 -2.43 2.21 12.21
N PHE A 87 -1.90 1.82 11.06
CA PHE A 87 -2.59 2.01 9.78
C PHE A 87 -3.92 1.27 9.74
N LEU A 88 -3.90 -0.01 10.13
CA LEU A 88 -5.12 -0.83 10.09
C LEU A 88 -6.17 -0.28 11.05
N ALA A 89 -5.75 0.19 12.23
CA ALA A 89 -6.66 0.82 13.19
C ALA A 89 -7.25 2.12 12.63
N TYR A 90 -6.43 2.93 11.96
CA TYR A 90 -6.88 4.17 11.34
C TYR A 90 -7.92 3.89 10.25
N VAL A 91 -7.62 2.94 9.35
CA VAL A 91 -8.52 2.62 8.24
C VAL A 91 -9.84 2.07 8.79
N GLN A 92 -9.79 1.26 9.83
CA GLN A 92 -11.00 0.71 10.45
C GLN A 92 -11.87 1.83 11.03
N SER A 93 -11.25 2.82 11.68
CA SER A 93 -12.00 3.91 12.30
C SER A 93 -12.66 4.83 11.29
N VAL A 94 -12.06 4.97 10.09
CA VAL A 94 -12.54 5.90 9.05
C VAL A 94 -13.52 5.20 8.11
N ASN A 95 -13.22 3.96 7.70
CA ASN A 95 -13.97 3.26 6.65
C ASN A 95 -14.87 2.16 7.18
N GLN A 96 -14.69 1.72 8.42
CA GLN A 96 -15.46 0.61 9.01
C GLN A 96 -15.48 -0.61 8.10
N ASN A 97 -14.30 -0.97 7.59
CA ASN A 97 -14.15 -2.10 6.67
C ASN A 97 -14.59 -3.42 7.33
N ASN A 98 -15.15 -4.32 6.50
CA ASN A 98 -15.51 -5.64 6.97
C ASN A 98 -14.26 -6.51 7.15
N ALA A 99 -14.47 -7.71 7.75
CA ALA A 99 -13.37 -8.62 8.06
C ALA A 99 -12.59 -9.05 6.82
N LYS A 100 -13.28 -9.26 5.70
CA LYS A 100 -12.65 -9.69 4.45
C LYS A 100 -11.71 -8.63 3.92
N THR A 101 -12.15 -7.36 3.93
CA THR A 101 -11.32 -6.24 3.48
C THR A 101 -10.10 -6.05 4.38
N ARG A 102 -10.29 -6.17 5.71
CA ARG A 102 -9.16 -6.08 6.65
C ARG A 102 -8.15 -7.19 6.40
N ALA A 103 -8.62 -8.42 6.18
CA ALA A 103 -7.74 -9.56 5.90
C ALA A 103 -6.93 -9.33 4.63
N ARG A 104 -7.56 -8.79 3.58
CA ARG A 104 -6.85 -8.49 2.34
C ARG A 104 -5.78 -7.43 2.56
N LYS A 105 -6.06 -6.37 3.34
CA LYS A 105 -5.08 -5.33 3.63
C LYS A 105 -3.89 -5.90 4.41
N VAL A 106 -4.14 -6.79 5.35
CA VAL A 106 -3.05 -7.47 6.08
C VAL A 106 -2.20 -8.27 5.10
N SER A 107 -2.83 -9.01 4.19
CA SER A 107 -2.11 -9.81 3.18
C SER A 107 -1.31 -8.93 2.25
N SER A 108 -1.84 -7.78 1.83
CA SER A 108 -1.13 -6.84 0.96
C SER A 108 0.14 -6.34 1.62
N LEU A 109 0.04 -5.90 2.87
CA LEU A 109 1.20 -5.39 3.62
C LEU A 109 2.23 -6.48 3.85
N ARG A 110 1.78 -7.65 4.31
CA ARG A 110 2.67 -8.78 4.59
C ARG A 110 3.41 -9.22 3.33
N GLY A 111 2.69 -9.37 2.24
CA GLY A 111 3.27 -9.81 0.98
C GLY A 111 4.32 -8.84 0.45
N PHE A 112 4.00 -7.56 0.51
CA PHE A 112 4.90 -6.51 0.02
C PHE A 112 6.20 -6.49 0.83
N TYR A 113 6.10 -6.47 2.16
CA TYR A 113 7.31 -6.38 2.99
C TYR A 113 8.11 -7.68 3.00
N LYS A 114 7.46 -8.82 2.84
CA LYS A 114 8.16 -10.09 2.65
C LYS A 114 8.96 -10.07 1.34
N TYR A 115 8.36 -9.56 0.27
CA TYR A 115 9.03 -9.40 -1.02
C TYR A 115 10.25 -8.48 -0.89
N LEU A 116 10.08 -7.34 -0.20
CA LEU A 116 11.18 -6.39 -0.03
C LEU A 116 12.34 -7.01 0.74
N GLN A 117 12.07 -7.83 1.76
CA GLN A 117 13.12 -8.53 2.50
C GLN A 117 13.91 -9.47 1.59
N SER A 118 13.23 -10.22 0.73
CA SER A 118 13.91 -11.17 -0.15
C SER A 118 14.76 -10.44 -1.20
N LYS A 119 14.41 -9.20 -1.51
CA LYS A 119 15.08 -8.43 -2.53
C LYS A 119 16.37 -7.79 -2.05
N THR A 120 16.55 -7.65 -0.74
CA THR A 120 17.72 -6.98 -0.18
C THR A 120 18.91 -7.91 0.06
N ASP A 121 18.79 -9.17 -0.27
CA ASP A 121 19.88 -10.14 -0.13
C ASP A 121 21.04 -9.90 -1.09
#